data_6c5762791855d147e197043b8ec9f58b
#
_entry.id   6c5762791855d147e197043b8ec9f58b
#
_cell.length_a   1.000
_cell.length_b   1.000
_cell.length_c   1.000
_cell.angle_alpha   90.00
_cell.angle_beta   90.00
_cell.angle_gamma   90.00
#
_symmetry.space_group_name_H-M   'P 1'
#
loop_
_entity.id
_entity.type
_entity.pdbx_description
1 polymer ?
#
loop_
_entity_poly.entity_id
_entity_poly.type
_entity_poly.pdbx_seq_one_letter_code
_entity_poly.pdbx_strand_id
1 'polypeptide(L)'
;IEADARSVDLQIDERDGALRVVLQDDGRGMDEGTLARALDPFFTDGVKHPGRTVGLGLPFLRQLVESINGSFDIASTPGAGTRLEFLLPTEHIDAPPVGSMSGMLQQLFCFAGEYELHVVRNRDGDGYELQRSALRDALGELDTAGSQSLLAEYISSQEESLEDNAGEARKWQR
;
A
#
# COMPACT_ATOMS: atom_id res chain seq x y z
N ILE A 1 3.36 -10.47 6.11
CA ILE A 1 4.22 -10.68 7.27
C ILE A 1 3.46 -11.41 8.39
N GLU A 2 2.39 -10.87 8.95
CA GLU A 2 1.55 -11.60 9.91
C GLU A 2 0.69 -12.71 9.26
N ALA A 3 0.48 -12.62 7.96
CA ALA A 3 -0.25 -13.61 7.16
C ALA A 3 0.64 -14.72 6.62
N ASP A 4 1.92 -14.77 6.97
CA ASP A 4 2.92 -15.71 6.42
C ASP A 4 3.04 -15.64 4.88
N ALA A 5 2.75 -14.46 4.30
CA ALA A 5 2.86 -14.23 2.87
C ALA A 5 4.33 -14.23 2.44
N ARG A 6 4.58 -14.82 1.27
CA ARG A 6 5.90 -14.83 0.60
C ARG A 6 5.96 -13.80 -0.52
N SER A 7 4.82 -13.45 -1.09
CA SER A 7 4.69 -12.46 -2.15
C SER A 7 3.58 -11.48 -1.82
N VAL A 8 3.86 -10.20 -2.07
CA VAL A 8 2.91 -9.10 -1.93
C VAL A 8 2.99 -8.24 -3.18
N ASP A 9 1.86 -8.08 -3.86
CA ASP A 9 1.70 -7.17 -4.98
C ASP A 9 0.94 -5.93 -4.51
N LEU A 10 1.51 -4.75 -4.75
CA LEU A 10 0.92 -3.45 -4.42
C LEU A 10 0.82 -2.61 -5.70
N GLN A 11 -0.40 -2.34 -6.13
CA GLN A 11 -0.67 -1.42 -7.22
C GLN A 11 -1.27 -0.12 -6.69
N ILE A 12 -0.73 1.02 -7.11
CA ILE A 12 -1.16 2.35 -6.72
C ILE A 12 -1.37 3.17 -7.98
N ASP A 13 -2.61 3.47 -8.29
CA ASP A 13 -3.01 4.27 -9.44
C ASP A 13 -3.61 5.59 -8.97
N GLU A 14 -3.04 6.70 -9.42
CA GLU A 14 -3.53 8.05 -9.16
C GLU A 14 -3.95 8.68 -10.48
N ARG A 15 -5.23 8.96 -10.62
CA ARG A 15 -5.80 9.53 -11.84
C ARG A 15 -7.13 10.22 -11.58
N ASP A 16 -7.41 11.31 -12.30
CA ASP A 16 -8.71 12.00 -12.33
C ASP A 16 -9.23 12.37 -10.93
N GLY A 17 -8.33 12.80 -10.02
CA GLY A 17 -8.69 13.17 -8.65
C GLY A 17 -9.05 11.99 -7.75
N ALA A 18 -8.62 10.79 -8.09
CA ALA A 18 -8.81 9.59 -7.30
C ALA A 18 -7.50 8.81 -7.12
N LEU A 19 -7.34 8.19 -5.96
CA LEU A 19 -6.28 7.25 -5.64
C LEU A 19 -6.88 5.85 -5.48
N ARG A 20 -6.56 4.95 -6.40
CA ARG A 20 -6.91 3.53 -6.32
C ARG A 20 -5.72 2.74 -5.82
N VAL A 21 -5.94 1.89 -4.85
CA VAL A 21 -4.92 0.99 -4.30
C VAL A 21 -5.44 -0.43 -4.33
N VAL A 22 -4.60 -1.34 -4.84
CA VAL A 22 -4.83 -2.79 -4.79
C VAL A 22 -3.64 -3.41 -4.08
N LEU A 23 -3.91 -4.16 -3.03
CA LEU A 23 -2.93 -4.97 -2.32
C LEU A 23 -3.37 -6.44 -2.43
N GLN A 24 -2.46 -7.30 -2.84
CA GLN A 24 -2.69 -8.74 -2.89
C GLN A 24 -1.52 -9.48 -2.27
N ASP A 25 -1.81 -10.45 -1.43
CA ASP A 25 -0.82 -11.35 -0.83
C ASP A 25 -1.17 -12.82 -1.11
N ASP A 26 -0.16 -13.68 -1.03
CA ASP A 26 -0.26 -15.14 -1.11
C ASP A 26 -0.25 -15.83 0.26
N GLY A 27 -0.58 -15.10 1.33
CA GLY A 27 -0.53 -15.59 2.70
C GLY A 27 -1.60 -16.63 3.04
N ARG A 28 -1.74 -16.91 4.32
CA ARG A 28 -2.68 -17.93 4.81
C ARG A 28 -4.15 -17.64 4.52
N GLY A 29 -4.50 -16.41 4.16
CA GLY A 29 -5.87 -15.97 3.96
C GLY A 29 -6.74 -16.05 5.23
N MET A 30 -8.03 -15.79 5.05
CA MET A 30 -9.04 -15.77 6.10
C MET A 30 -10.31 -16.47 5.63
N ASP A 31 -10.97 -17.18 6.54
CA ASP A 31 -12.36 -17.60 6.37
C ASP A 31 -13.31 -16.41 6.57
N GLU A 32 -14.57 -16.57 6.18
CA GLU A 32 -15.59 -15.52 6.27
C GLU A 32 -15.75 -14.96 7.69
N GLY A 33 -15.73 -15.83 8.72
CA GLY A 33 -15.84 -15.42 10.11
C GLY A 33 -14.64 -14.63 10.60
N THR A 34 -13.43 -14.99 10.15
CA THR A 34 -12.19 -14.26 10.47
C THR A 34 -12.14 -12.92 9.74
N LEU A 35 -12.56 -12.88 8.47
CA LEU A 35 -12.63 -11.66 7.69
C LEU A 35 -13.63 -10.66 8.29
N ALA A 36 -14.81 -11.14 8.68
CA ALA A 36 -15.81 -10.30 9.35
C ALA A 36 -15.25 -9.69 10.65
N ARG A 37 -14.52 -10.48 11.44
CA ARG A 37 -13.87 -9.99 12.67
C ARG A 37 -12.74 -8.99 12.38
N ALA A 38 -11.97 -9.19 11.32
CA ALA A 38 -10.90 -8.26 10.93
C ALA A 38 -11.41 -6.88 10.50
N LEU A 39 -12.68 -6.80 10.10
CA LEU A 39 -13.37 -5.56 9.75
C LEU A 39 -14.17 -4.94 10.91
N ASP A 40 -14.25 -5.60 12.05
CA ASP A 40 -14.94 -5.09 13.23
C ASP A 40 -13.98 -4.26 14.11
N PRO A 41 -14.22 -2.93 14.28
CA PRO A 41 -13.36 -2.07 15.08
C PRO A 41 -13.32 -2.42 16.56
N PHE A 42 -14.31 -3.20 17.05
CA PHE A 42 -14.40 -3.63 18.45
C PHE A 42 -13.83 -5.03 18.69
N PHE A 43 -13.49 -5.75 17.61
CA PHE A 43 -12.91 -7.07 17.73
C PHE A 43 -11.39 -7.00 17.94
N THR A 44 -10.92 -7.58 19.03
CA THR A 44 -9.51 -7.71 19.36
C THR A 44 -9.17 -9.15 19.67
N ASP A 45 -8.26 -9.75 18.90
CA ASP A 45 -7.69 -11.03 19.23
C ASP A 45 -6.53 -10.82 20.23
N GLY A 46 -6.85 -10.74 21.52
CA GLY A 46 -5.89 -10.53 22.61
C GLY A 46 -4.85 -11.67 22.77
N VAL A 47 -4.97 -12.73 21.96
CA VAL A 47 -4.09 -13.90 22.02
C VAL A 47 -2.80 -13.70 21.20
N LYS A 48 -2.86 -12.95 20.09
CA LYS A 48 -1.74 -12.81 19.15
C LYS A 48 -0.71 -11.74 19.49
N HIS A 49 -1.11 -10.73 20.26
CA HIS A 49 -0.22 -9.62 20.59
C HIS A 49 -0.37 -9.24 22.06
N PRO A 50 0.41 -9.83 22.99
CA PRO A 50 0.46 -9.38 24.37
C PRO A 50 0.87 -7.88 24.40
N GLY A 51 -0.09 -7.00 24.74
CA GLY A 51 0.14 -5.54 24.78
C GLY A 51 -0.44 -4.73 23.63
N ARG A 52 -1.00 -5.34 22.56
CA ARG A 52 -1.82 -4.66 21.55
C ARG A 52 -3.27 -5.02 21.74
N THR A 53 -4.09 -4.04 22.06
CA THR A 53 -5.50 -4.25 22.40
C THR A 53 -6.45 -4.07 21.23
N VAL A 54 -6.00 -3.57 20.06
CA VAL A 54 -6.93 -3.19 18.97
C VAL A 54 -6.26 -3.31 17.59
N GLY A 55 -6.90 -4.08 16.67
CA GLY A 55 -6.55 -4.16 15.24
C GLY A 55 -7.36 -3.16 14.42
N LEU A 56 -7.00 -1.87 14.43
CA LEU A 56 -7.83 -0.79 13.87
C LEU A 56 -7.55 -0.45 12.39
N GLY A 57 -6.52 -1.03 11.78
CA GLY A 57 -6.09 -0.62 10.43
C GLY A 57 -7.17 -0.77 9.37
N LEU A 58 -7.68 -1.98 9.17
CA LEU A 58 -8.73 -2.25 8.16
C LEU A 58 -10.07 -1.57 8.48
N PRO A 59 -10.58 -1.62 9.72
CA PRO A 59 -11.81 -0.89 10.07
C PRO A 59 -11.73 0.61 9.82
N PHE A 60 -10.61 1.25 10.18
CA PHE A 60 -10.44 2.69 9.97
C PHE A 60 -10.27 3.05 8.49
N LEU A 61 -9.53 2.24 7.73
CA LEU A 61 -9.42 2.43 6.29
C LEU A 61 -10.81 2.34 5.65
N ARG A 62 -11.60 1.32 5.97
CA ARG A 62 -12.96 1.17 5.47
C ARG A 62 -13.83 2.39 5.83
N GLN A 63 -13.82 2.81 7.09
CA GLN A 63 -14.58 3.97 7.56
C GLN A 63 -14.17 5.25 6.83
N LEU A 64 -12.86 5.49 6.64
CA LEU A 64 -12.34 6.62 5.89
C LEU A 64 -12.86 6.62 4.45
N VAL A 65 -12.68 5.49 3.75
CA VAL A 65 -13.11 5.34 2.36
C VAL A 65 -14.60 5.60 2.20
N GLU A 66 -15.43 4.98 3.05
CA GLU A 66 -16.89 5.17 3.04
C GLU A 66 -17.29 6.62 3.35
N SER A 67 -16.59 7.32 4.26
CA SER A 67 -16.90 8.70 4.65
C SER A 67 -16.71 9.72 3.53
N ILE A 68 -15.84 9.43 2.55
CA ILE A 68 -15.56 10.31 1.41
C ILE A 68 -16.15 9.78 0.09
N ASN A 69 -17.16 8.90 0.16
CA ASN A 69 -17.82 8.28 -0.99
C ASN A 69 -16.87 7.47 -1.89
N GLY A 70 -15.82 6.90 -1.32
CA GLY A 70 -14.94 5.94 -1.99
C GLY A 70 -15.53 4.55 -2.06
N SER A 71 -14.78 3.60 -2.60
CA SER A 71 -15.14 2.18 -2.62
C SER A 71 -14.10 1.34 -1.88
N PHE A 72 -14.56 0.34 -1.13
CA PHE A 72 -13.71 -0.59 -0.38
C PHE A 72 -14.19 -2.01 -0.64
N ASP A 73 -13.29 -2.86 -1.10
CA ASP A 73 -13.52 -4.29 -1.31
C ASP A 73 -12.38 -5.10 -0.73
N ILE A 74 -12.71 -6.21 -0.09
CA ILE A 74 -11.73 -7.15 0.45
C ILE A 74 -12.23 -8.57 0.26
N ALA A 75 -11.42 -9.39 -0.36
CA ALA A 75 -11.65 -10.81 -0.57
C ALA A 75 -10.49 -11.61 0.01
N SER A 76 -10.81 -12.67 0.76
CA SER A 76 -9.81 -13.55 1.32
C SER A 76 -10.29 -15.01 1.27
N THR A 77 -9.36 -15.92 1.03
CA THR A 77 -9.66 -17.35 1.00
C THR A 77 -8.57 -18.09 1.78
N PRO A 78 -8.94 -18.99 2.71
CA PRO A 78 -7.96 -19.78 3.44
C PRO A 78 -6.98 -20.51 2.52
N GLY A 79 -5.69 -20.30 2.74
CA GLY A 79 -4.61 -20.90 1.95
C GLY A 79 -4.33 -20.25 0.59
N ALA A 80 -5.07 -19.19 0.21
CA ALA A 80 -4.90 -18.51 -1.07
C ALA A 80 -4.57 -17.00 -0.95
N GLY A 81 -4.50 -16.49 0.28
CA GLY A 81 -4.13 -15.11 0.56
C GLY A 81 -5.31 -14.13 0.62
N THR A 82 -5.00 -12.85 0.53
CA THR A 82 -5.99 -11.77 0.64
C THR A 82 -5.78 -10.74 -0.47
N ARG A 83 -6.88 -10.24 -1.03
CA ARG A 83 -6.89 -9.10 -1.94
C ARG A 83 -7.74 -7.99 -1.33
N LEU A 84 -7.12 -6.84 -1.16
CA LEU A 84 -7.75 -5.60 -0.72
C LEU A 84 -7.73 -4.61 -1.88
N GLU A 85 -8.86 -3.99 -2.17
CA GLU A 85 -8.95 -2.90 -3.13
C GLU A 85 -9.73 -1.74 -2.54
N PHE A 86 -9.24 -0.52 -2.71
CA PHE A 86 -9.99 0.66 -2.35
C PHE A 86 -9.71 1.82 -3.30
N LEU A 87 -10.69 2.72 -3.39
CA LEU A 87 -10.62 3.96 -4.15
C LEU A 87 -10.94 5.14 -3.22
N LEU A 88 -10.05 6.11 -3.20
CA LEU A 88 -10.17 7.36 -2.45
C LEU A 88 -10.36 8.51 -3.42
N PRO A 89 -11.52 9.18 -3.46
CA PRO A 89 -11.68 10.46 -4.15
C PRO A 89 -10.86 11.54 -3.44
N THR A 90 -9.69 11.91 -4.00
CA THR A 90 -8.73 12.81 -3.36
C THR A 90 -9.15 14.28 -3.40
N GLU A 91 -10.11 14.63 -4.26
CA GLU A 91 -10.70 15.97 -4.37
C GLU A 91 -11.88 16.18 -3.41
N HIS A 92 -12.32 15.15 -2.67
CA HIS A 92 -13.38 15.30 -1.68
C HIS A 92 -12.92 16.20 -0.55
N ILE A 93 -13.81 17.11 -0.08
CA ILE A 93 -13.46 18.12 0.91
C ILE A 93 -12.97 17.53 2.26
N ASP A 94 -13.47 16.36 2.61
CA ASP A 94 -13.08 15.64 3.82
C ASP A 94 -11.98 14.58 3.58
N ALA A 95 -11.44 14.52 2.35
CA ALA A 95 -10.34 13.60 2.07
C ALA A 95 -9.08 14.06 2.82
N PRO A 96 -8.42 13.16 3.56
CA PRO A 96 -7.14 13.51 4.17
C PRO A 96 -6.09 13.75 3.06
N PRO A 97 -5.09 14.59 3.31
CA PRO A 97 -4.01 14.75 2.35
C PRO A 97 -3.28 13.43 2.14
N VAL A 98 -2.96 13.12 0.89
CA VAL A 98 -2.07 12.00 0.58
C VAL A 98 -0.69 12.33 1.17
N GLY A 99 -0.18 11.47 2.01
CA GLY A 99 1.13 11.64 2.64
C GLY A 99 2.29 11.44 1.66
N SER A 100 3.51 11.32 2.18
CA SER A 100 4.69 11.04 1.36
C SER A 100 4.62 9.62 0.80
N MET A 101 4.41 9.48 -0.51
CA MET A 101 4.43 8.21 -1.22
C MET A 101 5.81 7.58 -1.14
N SER A 102 6.86 8.35 -1.39
CA SER A 102 8.25 7.89 -1.29
C SER A 102 8.59 7.36 0.10
N GLY A 103 8.18 8.08 1.16
CA GLY A 103 8.41 7.64 2.55
C GLY A 103 7.67 6.36 2.91
N MET A 104 6.43 6.20 2.45
CA MET A 104 5.64 4.98 2.63
C MET A 104 6.29 3.78 1.92
N LEU A 105 6.64 3.93 0.65
CA LEU A 105 7.26 2.87 -0.14
C LEU A 105 8.61 2.46 0.44
N GLN A 106 9.45 3.43 0.84
CA GLN A 106 10.71 3.13 1.52
C GLN A 106 10.50 2.24 2.74
N GLN A 107 9.53 2.58 3.60
CA GLN A 107 9.25 1.78 4.79
C GLN A 107 8.81 0.36 4.43
N LEU A 108 7.98 0.19 3.40
CA LEU A 108 7.52 -1.12 2.95
C LEU A 108 8.68 -2.00 2.47
N PHE A 109 9.61 -1.45 1.67
CA PHE A 109 10.77 -2.19 1.18
C PHE A 109 11.78 -2.53 2.28
N CYS A 110 11.94 -1.66 3.28
CA CYS A 110 12.84 -1.86 4.42
C CYS A 110 12.24 -2.72 5.54
N PHE A 111 10.99 -3.16 5.42
CA PHE A 111 10.38 -3.98 6.46
C PHE A 111 11.11 -5.31 6.60
N ALA A 112 11.37 -5.72 7.85
CA ALA A 112 12.09 -6.97 8.12
C ALA A 112 11.25 -8.20 7.75
N GLY A 113 11.86 -9.20 7.14
CA GLY A 113 11.23 -10.47 6.79
C GLY A 113 11.64 -10.99 5.41
N GLU A 114 11.38 -12.27 5.19
CA GLU A 114 11.64 -12.96 3.91
C GLU A 114 10.34 -12.97 3.08
N TYR A 115 10.18 -11.96 2.23
CA TYR A 115 9.05 -11.82 1.32
C TYR A 115 9.49 -11.08 0.06
N GLU A 116 8.82 -11.32 -1.04
CA GLU A 116 8.90 -10.49 -2.23
C GLU A 116 7.83 -9.40 -2.16
N LEU A 117 8.20 -8.17 -2.53
CA LEU A 117 7.28 -7.06 -2.70
C LEU A 117 7.44 -6.52 -4.12
N HIS A 118 6.35 -6.57 -4.88
CA HIS A 118 6.24 -5.94 -6.18
C HIS A 118 5.33 -4.73 -6.08
N VAL A 119 5.81 -3.58 -6.47
CA VAL A 119 5.07 -2.32 -6.47
C VAL A 119 4.93 -1.81 -7.89
N VAL A 120 3.70 -1.51 -8.30
CA VAL A 120 3.38 -0.79 -9.54
C VAL A 120 2.77 0.55 -9.14
N ARG A 121 3.42 1.64 -9.49
CA ARG A 121 2.97 3.00 -9.21
C ARG A 121 2.67 3.73 -10.51
N ASN A 122 1.42 4.17 -10.69
CA ASN A 122 0.99 4.93 -11.85
C ASN A 122 0.41 6.27 -11.41
N ARG A 123 0.68 7.33 -12.21
CA ARG A 123 0.08 8.64 -12.03
C ARG A 123 -0.19 9.29 -13.39
N ASP A 124 -1.46 9.60 -13.67
CA ASP A 124 -1.92 10.29 -14.90
C ASP A 124 -1.38 9.66 -16.22
N GLY A 125 -1.17 8.34 -16.25
CA GLY A 125 -0.73 7.59 -17.42
C GLY A 125 0.77 7.33 -17.52
N ASP A 126 1.56 7.85 -16.57
CA ASP A 126 2.97 7.54 -16.40
C ASP A 126 3.18 6.66 -15.16
N GLY A 127 4.32 5.97 -15.05
CA GLY A 127 4.50 5.06 -13.91
C GLY A 127 5.86 4.40 -13.83
N TYR A 128 6.09 3.70 -12.73
CA TYR A 128 7.26 2.87 -12.50
C TYR A 128 6.91 1.60 -11.72
N GLU A 129 7.82 0.64 -11.78
CA GLU A 129 7.72 -0.63 -11.07
C GLU A 129 8.96 -0.85 -10.21
N LEU A 130 8.76 -1.42 -9.02
CA LEU A 130 9.83 -1.78 -8.09
C LEU A 130 9.63 -3.22 -7.62
N GLN A 131 10.73 -3.98 -7.55
CA GLN A 131 10.76 -5.32 -6.99
C GLN A 131 11.80 -5.39 -5.89
N ARG A 132 11.44 -5.95 -4.73
CA ARG A 132 12.32 -6.01 -3.57
C ARG A 132 13.59 -6.80 -3.83
N SER A 133 13.50 -7.92 -4.54
CA SER A 133 14.66 -8.72 -4.95
C SER A 133 15.62 -7.91 -5.82
N ALA A 134 15.13 -7.19 -6.83
CA ALA A 134 15.96 -6.35 -7.69
C ALA A 134 16.64 -5.20 -6.91
N LEU A 135 15.94 -4.61 -5.95
CA LEU A 135 16.52 -3.58 -5.08
C LEU A 135 17.61 -4.17 -4.16
N ARG A 136 17.43 -5.38 -3.63
CA ARG A 136 18.46 -6.08 -2.85
C ARG A 136 19.68 -6.43 -3.71
N ASP A 137 19.49 -6.86 -4.93
CA ASP A 137 20.58 -7.14 -5.85
C ASP A 137 21.41 -5.90 -6.17
N ALA A 138 20.77 -4.72 -6.29
CA ALA A 138 21.43 -3.46 -6.62
C ALA A 138 22.07 -2.77 -5.40
N LEU A 139 21.41 -2.79 -4.24
CA LEU A 139 21.75 -1.98 -3.06
C LEU A 139 22.33 -2.81 -1.88
N GLY A 140 22.26 -4.14 -1.96
CA GLY A 140 22.54 -5.03 -0.85
C GLY A 140 21.39 -5.12 0.16
N GLU A 141 21.71 -5.43 1.42
CA GLU A 141 20.68 -5.53 2.46
C GLU A 141 20.00 -4.17 2.69
N LEU A 142 18.66 -4.15 2.61
CA LEU A 142 17.86 -2.92 2.65
C LEU A 142 17.67 -2.34 4.06
N ASP A 143 18.17 -3.02 5.09
CA ASP A 143 18.13 -2.58 6.49
C ASP A 143 19.33 -1.73 6.91
N THR A 144 20.36 -1.59 6.05
CA THR A 144 21.51 -0.73 6.32
C THR A 144 21.19 0.75 6.06
N ALA A 145 21.78 1.65 6.85
CA ALA A 145 21.56 3.10 6.68
C ALA A 145 21.97 3.59 5.28
N GLY A 146 23.02 3.03 4.67
CA GLY A 146 23.46 3.37 3.33
C GLY A 146 22.45 2.97 2.27
N SER A 147 21.98 1.73 2.28
CA SER A 147 20.97 1.22 1.36
C SER A 147 19.63 1.96 1.51
N GLN A 148 19.24 2.28 2.74
CA GLN A 148 18.02 3.05 3.02
C GLN A 148 18.08 4.46 2.45
N SER A 149 19.24 5.14 2.55
CA SER A 149 19.43 6.47 1.97
C SER A 149 19.35 6.44 0.44
N LEU A 150 20.05 5.49 -0.19
CA LEU A 150 20.01 5.34 -1.65
C LEU A 150 18.61 4.96 -2.15
N LEU A 151 17.91 4.08 -1.44
CA LEU A 151 16.55 3.71 -1.77
C LEU A 151 15.59 4.90 -1.66
N ALA A 152 15.73 5.70 -0.60
CA ALA A 152 14.92 6.92 -0.41
C ALA A 152 15.13 7.93 -1.55
N GLU A 153 16.40 8.19 -1.91
CA GLU A 153 16.75 9.08 -3.03
C GLU A 153 16.17 8.55 -4.35
N TYR A 154 16.32 7.25 -4.61
CA TYR A 154 15.83 6.64 -5.83
C TYR A 154 14.29 6.74 -5.93
N ILE A 155 13.55 6.34 -4.89
CA ILE A 155 12.08 6.42 -4.90
C ILE A 155 11.62 7.88 -5.00
N SER A 156 12.28 8.81 -4.29
CA SER A 156 11.93 10.24 -4.38
C SER A 156 12.11 10.77 -5.80
N SER A 157 13.20 10.40 -6.49
CA SER A 157 13.40 10.81 -7.88
C SER A 157 12.36 10.26 -8.85
N GLN A 158 11.83 9.04 -8.58
CA GLN A 158 10.72 8.47 -9.38
C GLN A 158 9.42 9.25 -9.14
N GLU A 159 9.07 9.57 -7.89
CA GLU A 159 7.87 10.35 -7.58
C GLU A 159 7.94 11.78 -8.14
N GLU A 160 9.11 12.47 -8.04
CA GLU A 160 9.33 13.77 -8.64
C GLU A 160 9.13 13.74 -10.17
N SER A 161 9.63 12.71 -10.84
CA SER A 161 9.45 12.50 -12.27
C SER A 161 7.98 12.36 -12.67
N LEU A 162 7.18 11.64 -11.86
CA LEU A 162 5.74 11.52 -12.07
C LEU A 162 5.01 12.86 -11.87
N GLU A 163 5.46 13.68 -10.92
CA GLU A 163 4.87 15.01 -10.66
C GLU A 163 5.13 15.98 -11.82
N ASP A 164 6.33 16.00 -12.34
CA ASP A 164 6.74 16.86 -13.45
C ASP A 164 5.97 16.51 -14.73
N ASN A 165 5.87 15.22 -15.05
CA ASN A 165 5.16 14.72 -16.24
C ASN A 165 3.64 15.01 -16.15
N ALA A 166 3.01 14.80 -14.99
CA ALA A 166 1.62 15.15 -14.76
C ALA A 166 1.36 16.68 -14.88
N GLY A 167 2.33 17.51 -14.44
CA GLY A 167 2.27 18.96 -14.58
C GLY A 167 2.34 19.41 -16.04
N GLU A 168 3.14 18.77 -16.87
CA GLU A 168 3.23 19.05 -18.30
C GLU A 168 1.95 18.62 -19.06
N ALA A 169 1.43 17.42 -18.80
CA ALA A 169 0.21 16.92 -19.44
C ALA A 169 -0.97 17.87 -19.22
N ARG A 170 -1.12 18.43 -18.03
CA ARG A 170 -2.19 19.40 -17.70
C ARG A 170 -2.05 20.76 -18.42
N LYS A 171 -0.84 21.17 -18.84
CA LYS A 171 -0.62 22.40 -19.60
C LYS A 171 -1.12 22.31 -21.04
N TRP A 172 -1.14 21.13 -21.64
CA TRP A 172 -1.58 20.90 -23.02
C TRP A 172 -3.09 20.66 -23.17
N GLN A 173 -3.82 20.50 -22.06
CA GLN A 173 -5.27 20.30 -22.05
C GLN A 173 -6.08 21.60 -21.83
N ARG A 174 -5.42 22.76 -21.74
CA ARG A 174 -6.03 24.10 -21.65
C ARG A 174 -5.83 24.85 -22.96
#